data_2081bdc8a14105848fc4f7ce1541dec1
#
_entry.id   2081bdc8a14105848fc4f7ce1541dec1
#
_cell.length_a   1.000
_cell.length_b   1.000
_cell.length_c   1.000
_cell.angle_alpha   90.00
_cell.angle_beta   90.00
_cell.angle_gamma   90.00
#
_symmetry.space_group_name_H-M   'P 1'
#
loop_
_entity.id
_entity.type
_entity.pdbx_description
1 polymer ?
#
loop_
_entity_poly.entity_id
_entity_poly.type
_entity_poly.pdbx_seq_one_letter_code
_entity_poly.pdbx_strand_id
1 'polypeptide(L)'
;MSLNFSKKIEKVETNYIIQNNGYNIINKPVIDSSYGSFLKSITGEKYFDPGLGAGSQILGYSNKSITNAIKNQIEKGSVYLHNNLNIQKFTKKLTEILPSQFTNFIYCNSGSEATQRALRIARAATCRKKIAYFHGGWHGMNEWTMNKDGERFGKFFVPKEDGIPKTLKKETILLPYNDDKAFEIIQANSNELA
;
A
#
# COMPACT_ATOMS: atom_id res chain seq x y z
N MET A 1 -26.03 18.10 24.22
CA MET A 1 -25.06 19.05 23.60
C MET A 1 -23.90 18.38 22.90
N SER A 2 -23.48 17.13 23.24
CA SER A 2 -22.37 16.38 22.61
C SER A 2 -22.65 15.90 21.18
N LEU A 3 -23.89 15.56 20.85
CA LEU A 3 -24.28 15.08 19.52
C LEU A 3 -24.12 16.12 18.38
N ASN A 4 -24.25 17.40 18.69
CA ASN A 4 -24.10 18.47 17.70
C ASN A 4 -22.63 18.80 17.40
N PHE A 5 -21.74 18.55 18.37
CA PHE A 5 -20.32 18.85 18.19
C PHE A 5 -19.64 17.79 17.33
N SER A 6 -19.92 16.50 17.58
CA SER A 6 -19.37 15.41 16.76
C SER A 6 -19.82 15.47 15.30
N LYS A 7 -21.11 15.75 15.05
CA LYS A 7 -21.60 15.96 13.66
C LYS A 7 -20.98 17.18 12.98
N LYS A 8 -20.67 18.24 13.75
CA LYS A 8 -20.01 19.43 13.20
C LYS A 8 -18.56 19.18 12.85
N ILE A 9 -17.82 18.41 13.67
CA ILE A 9 -16.44 18.00 13.39
C ILE A 9 -16.42 17.10 12.15
N GLU A 10 -17.24 16.08 12.12
CA GLU A 10 -17.33 15.15 10.99
C GLU A 10 -17.61 15.87 9.67
N LYS A 11 -18.52 16.87 9.69
CA LYS A 11 -18.82 17.68 8.51
C LYS A 11 -17.68 18.61 8.09
N VAL A 12 -16.91 19.14 9.03
CA VAL A 12 -15.77 20.03 8.77
C VAL A 12 -14.62 19.21 8.18
N GLU A 13 -14.28 18.07 8.75
CA GLU A 13 -13.19 17.22 8.27
C GLU A 13 -13.45 16.67 6.87
N THR A 14 -14.67 16.27 6.56
CA THR A 14 -15.00 15.76 5.22
C THR A 14 -14.89 16.82 4.12
N ASN A 15 -14.95 18.10 4.44
CA ASN A 15 -14.79 19.19 3.46
C ASN A 15 -13.33 19.44 3.08
N TYR A 16 -12.37 19.03 3.91
CA TYR A 16 -10.93 19.26 3.69
C TYR A 16 -10.17 18.02 3.25
N ILE A 17 -10.78 16.85 3.34
CA ILE A 17 -10.14 15.60 2.93
C ILE A 17 -10.50 15.31 1.47
N ILE A 18 -9.50 15.39 0.60
CA ILE A 18 -9.65 14.96 -0.78
C ILE A 18 -9.74 13.44 -0.80
N GLN A 19 -10.82 12.92 -1.37
CA GLN A 19 -10.99 11.48 -1.53
C GLN A 19 -9.94 10.95 -2.50
N ASN A 20 -9.17 9.99 -2.05
CA ASN A 20 -8.20 9.29 -2.86
C ASN A 20 -8.63 7.84 -3.06
N ASN A 21 -8.31 7.29 -4.22
CA ASN A 21 -8.54 5.87 -4.54
C ASN A 21 -10.02 5.40 -4.52
N GLY A 22 -10.97 6.28 -4.80
CA GLY A 22 -12.38 5.91 -4.88
C GLY A 22 -13.04 5.55 -3.54
N TYR A 23 -12.37 5.76 -2.41
CA TYR A 23 -12.98 5.63 -1.10
C TYR A 23 -13.86 6.84 -0.83
N ASN A 24 -15.17 6.62 -0.72
CA ASN A 24 -16.09 7.65 -0.28
C ASN A 24 -16.02 7.74 1.26
N ILE A 25 -15.38 8.78 1.79
CA ILE A 25 -15.32 9.05 3.23
C ILE A 25 -16.55 9.82 3.75
N ILE A 26 -17.35 10.37 2.86
CA ILE A 26 -18.64 10.96 3.23
C ILE A 26 -19.52 9.81 3.76
N ASN A 27 -20.06 9.95 4.96
CA ASN A 27 -20.87 8.96 5.68
C ASN A 27 -20.07 7.78 6.32
N LYS A 28 -18.74 7.86 6.39
CA LYS A 28 -17.97 6.90 7.21
C LYS A 28 -17.77 7.46 8.62
N PRO A 29 -17.67 6.58 9.62
CA PRO A 29 -17.43 7.01 10.98
C PRO A 29 -16.04 7.66 11.11
N VAL A 30 -15.96 8.73 11.87
CA VAL A 30 -14.68 9.31 12.30
C VAL A 30 -14.16 8.45 13.45
N ILE A 31 -12.98 7.88 13.27
CA ILE A 31 -12.39 6.94 14.23
C ILE A 31 -11.53 7.69 15.23
N ASP A 32 -11.82 7.47 16.52
CA ASP A 32 -11.08 8.00 17.66
C ASP A 32 -9.95 7.04 18.09
N SER A 33 -10.27 5.75 18.21
CA SER A 33 -9.35 4.76 18.73
C SER A 33 -9.59 3.37 18.12
N SER A 34 -8.62 2.47 18.31
CA SER A 34 -8.71 1.12 17.76
C SER A 34 -8.00 0.12 18.66
N TYR A 35 -8.51 -1.12 18.72
CA TYR A 35 -7.91 -2.21 19.48
C TYR A 35 -8.26 -3.58 18.88
N GLY A 36 -7.28 -4.45 18.72
CA GLY A 36 -7.47 -5.75 18.07
C GLY A 36 -8.02 -5.57 16.66
N SER A 37 -9.16 -6.15 16.35
CA SER A 37 -9.85 -5.99 15.06
C SER A 37 -11.01 -4.98 15.11
N PHE A 38 -11.01 -4.09 16.08
CA PHE A 38 -12.11 -3.15 16.27
C PHE A 38 -11.66 -1.70 16.22
N LEU A 39 -12.51 -0.88 15.61
CA LEU A 39 -12.43 0.58 15.57
C LEU A 39 -13.50 1.16 16.47
N LYS A 40 -13.22 2.25 17.15
CA LYS A 40 -14.17 3.02 17.94
C LYS A 40 -14.29 4.43 17.38
N SER A 41 -15.51 4.86 17.06
CA SER A 41 -15.78 6.20 16.57
C SER A 41 -15.75 7.24 17.68
N ILE A 42 -15.67 8.52 17.30
CA ILE A 42 -15.83 9.66 18.22
C ILE A 42 -17.21 9.69 18.89
N THR A 43 -18.21 9.04 18.31
CA THR A 43 -19.56 8.89 18.88
C THR A 43 -19.65 7.68 19.84
N GLY A 44 -18.58 6.90 20.00
CA GLY A 44 -18.51 5.76 20.90
C GLY A 44 -18.94 4.44 20.27
N GLU A 45 -19.40 4.42 19.04
CA GLU A 45 -19.79 3.22 18.31
C GLU A 45 -18.59 2.34 18.00
N LYS A 46 -18.78 1.04 18.01
CA LYS A 46 -17.73 0.05 17.77
C LYS A 46 -17.97 -0.66 16.44
N TYR A 47 -16.95 -0.70 15.62
CA TYR A 47 -16.96 -1.34 14.29
C TYR A 47 -15.93 -2.47 14.23
N PHE A 48 -16.32 -3.61 13.68
CA PHE A 48 -15.36 -4.65 13.32
C PHE A 48 -14.70 -4.28 11.99
N ASP A 49 -13.38 -4.26 11.98
CA ASP A 49 -12.58 -3.97 10.78
C ASP A 49 -11.79 -5.21 10.33
N PRO A 50 -12.30 -6.01 9.38
CA PRO A 50 -11.57 -7.14 8.82
C PRO A 50 -10.42 -6.71 7.90
N GLY A 51 -10.42 -5.45 7.46
CA GLY A 51 -9.40 -4.88 6.57
C GLY A 51 -8.11 -4.51 7.26
N LEU A 52 -8.13 -4.29 8.58
CA LEU A 52 -6.95 -4.02 9.41
C LEU A 52 -5.97 -3.01 8.77
N GLY A 53 -6.49 -1.86 8.36
CA GLY A 53 -5.69 -0.82 7.72
C GLY A 53 -5.07 -1.28 6.38
N ALA A 54 -5.87 -1.94 5.54
CA ALA A 54 -5.43 -2.55 4.28
C ALA A 54 -4.29 -3.57 4.47
N GLY A 55 -4.37 -4.37 5.53
CA GLY A 55 -3.41 -5.42 5.86
C GLY A 55 -2.16 -4.94 6.61
N SER A 56 -2.02 -3.64 6.87
CA SER A 56 -0.85 -3.12 7.58
C SER A 56 -0.84 -3.49 9.07
N GLN A 57 -2.01 -3.73 9.67
CA GLN A 57 -2.19 -4.07 11.08
C GLN A 57 -2.40 -5.58 11.29
N ILE A 58 -1.54 -6.41 10.70
CA ILE A 58 -1.68 -7.87 10.69
C ILE A 58 -1.78 -8.50 12.09
N LEU A 59 -1.21 -7.88 13.13
CA LEU A 59 -1.30 -8.32 14.52
C LEU A 59 -2.44 -7.64 15.30
N GLY A 60 -3.31 -6.93 14.60
CA GLY A 60 -4.37 -6.11 15.17
C GLY A 60 -3.90 -4.74 15.66
N TYR A 61 -4.88 -3.85 15.80
CA TYR A 61 -4.65 -2.50 16.29
C TYR A 61 -4.17 -2.48 17.73
N SER A 62 -3.31 -1.53 18.05
CA SER A 62 -2.82 -1.27 19.41
C SER A 62 -2.23 -2.49 20.12
N ASN A 63 -1.55 -3.36 19.35
CA ASN A 63 -0.83 -4.49 19.92
C ASN A 63 0.19 -4.00 20.94
N LYS A 64 0.08 -4.49 22.20
CA LYS A 64 0.87 -4.00 23.34
C LYS A 64 2.38 -4.12 23.12
N SER A 65 2.85 -5.23 22.56
CA SER A 65 4.28 -5.45 22.32
C SER A 65 4.83 -4.46 21.31
N ILE A 66 4.11 -4.22 20.21
CA ILE A 66 4.48 -3.24 19.17
C ILE A 66 4.44 -1.83 19.74
N THR A 67 3.35 -1.47 20.43
CA THR A 67 3.18 -0.14 21.02
C THR A 67 4.31 0.19 22.00
N ASN A 68 4.70 -0.74 22.86
CA ASN A 68 5.78 -0.55 23.81
C ASN A 68 7.14 -0.44 23.11
N ALA A 69 7.40 -1.25 22.09
CA ALA A 69 8.63 -1.17 21.31
C ALA A 69 8.76 0.18 20.61
N ILE A 70 7.66 0.71 20.04
CA ILE A 70 7.64 2.02 19.39
C ILE A 70 7.89 3.13 20.42
N LYS A 71 7.20 3.13 21.57
CA LYS A 71 7.40 4.12 22.64
C LYS A 71 8.86 4.16 23.09
N ASN A 72 9.42 3.00 23.38
CA ASN A 72 10.82 2.89 23.81
C ASN A 72 11.82 3.37 22.75
N GLN A 73 11.50 3.21 21.46
CA GLN A 73 12.34 3.66 20.38
C GLN A 73 12.24 5.17 20.15
N ILE A 74 11.04 5.74 20.27
CA ILE A 74 10.83 7.19 20.13
C ILE A 74 11.65 7.96 21.17
N GLU A 75 11.73 7.49 22.40
CA GLU A 75 12.55 8.08 23.47
C GLU A 75 14.05 8.08 23.15
N LYS A 76 14.52 7.17 22.28
CA LYS A 76 15.90 7.07 21.82
C LYS A 76 16.18 7.79 20.49
N GLY A 77 15.13 8.33 19.89
CA GLY A 77 15.15 8.90 18.54
C GLY A 77 14.66 7.91 17.48
N SER A 78 14.10 8.41 16.39
CA SER A 78 13.38 7.60 15.39
C SER A 78 13.88 7.77 13.95
N VAL A 79 14.60 8.83 13.62
CA VAL A 79 15.07 9.12 12.26
C VAL A 79 16.59 9.27 12.24
N TYR A 80 17.24 8.36 11.52
CA TYR A 80 18.70 8.36 11.39
C TYR A 80 19.10 8.24 9.92
N LEU A 81 20.07 9.04 9.50
CA LEU A 81 20.74 8.88 8.19
C LEU A 81 21.85 7.82 8.23
N HIS A 82 22.05 7.19 9.39
CA HIS A 82 23.09 6.20 9.63
C HIS A 82 22.48 4.82 9.89
N ASN A 83 23.29 3.79 9.79
CA ASN A 83 22.90 2.45 10.20
C ASN A 83 22.50 2.43 11.68
N ASN A 84 21.42 1.74 11.99
CA ASN A 84 20.98 1.58 13.37
C ASN A 84 20.81 0.10 13.73
N LEU A 85 20.86 -0.17 15.02
CA LEU A 85 20.82 -1.52 15.56
C LEU A 85 19.53 -2.28 15.20
N ASN A 86 18.40 -1.58 15.14
CA ASN A 86 17.11 -2.23 14.85
C ASN A 86 17.03 -2.71 13.39
N ILE A 87 17.55 -1.93 12.44
CA ILE A 87 17.66 -2.36 11.04
C ILE A 87 18.55 -3.59 10.94
N GLN A 88 19.70 -3.61 11.62
CA GLN A 88 20.59 -4.77 11.59
C GLN A 88 19.92 -6.04 12.15
N LYS A 89 19.28 -5.92 13.31
CA LYS A 89 18.53 -7.04 13.93
C LYS A 89 17.39 -7.54 13.04
N PHE A 90 16.64 -6.61 12.45
CA PHE A 90 15.54 -6.94 11.56
C PHE A 90 16.05 -7.63 10.28
N THR A 91 17.11 -7.08 9.65
CA THR A 91 17.74 -7.70 8.47
C THR A 91 18.21 -9.12 8.77
N LYS A 92 18.90 -9.31 9.89
CA LYS A 92 19.32 -10.64 10.33
C LYS A 92 18.12 -11.58 10.46
N LYS A 93 17.02 -11.11 11.08
CA LYS A 93 15.82 -11.94 11.21
C LYS A 93 15.18 -12.27 9.86
N LEU A 94 15.19 -11.36 8.90
CA LEU A 94 14.71 -11.62 7.54
C LEU A 94 15.54 -12.69 6.84
N THR A 95 16.87 -12.68 6.97
CA THR A 95 17.74 -13.71 6.36
C THR A 95 17.56 -15.09 6.99
N GLU A 96 17.05 -15.19 8.22
CA GLU A 96 16.74 -16.46 8.87
C GLU A 96 15.44 -17.11 8.38
N ILE A 97 14.47 -16.29 7.93
CA ILE A 97 13.12 -16.76 7.59
C ILE A 97 12.84 -16.76 6.08
N LEU A 98 13.59 -16.01 5.30
CA LEU A 98 13.44 -15.95 3.85
C LEU A 98 14.32 -16.98 3.15
N PRO A 99 13.98 -17.39 1.91
CA PRO A 99 14.85 -18.23 1.10
C PRO A 99 16.26 -17.63 0.94
N SER A 100 17.28 -18.45 0.91
CA SER A 100 18.70 -18.06 0.99
C SER A 100 19.17 -17.12 -0.14
N GLN A 101 18.47 -17.06 -1.26
CA GLN A 101 18.76 -16.13 -2.36
C GLN A 101 18.45 -14.66 -2.02
N PHE A 102 17.63 -14.38 -1.00
CA PHE A 102 17.32 -13.02 -0.55
C PHE A 102 18.38 -12.54 0.44
N THR A 103 19.44 -11.97 -0.08
CA THR A 103 20.61 -11.51 0.71
C THR A 103 20.69 -9.99 0.87
N ASN A 104 19.98 -9.24 0.03
CA ASN A 104 20.03 -7.78 0.00
C ASN A 104 18.64 -7.20 0.20
N PHE A 105 18.54 -6.16 1.03
CA PHE A 105 17.26 -5.57 1.41
C PHE A 105 17.31 -4.05 1.25
N ILE A 106 16.25 -3.49 0.69
CA ILE A 106 16.01 -2.05 0.62
C ILE A 106 14.74 -1.76 1.39
N TYR A 107 14.84 -0.94 2.44
CA TYR A 107 13.71 -0.54 3.26
C TYR A 107 13.06 0.71 2.71
N CYS A 108 11.72 0.73 2.75
CA CYS A 108 10.88 1.81 2.24
C CYS A 108 9.78 2.12 3.26
N ASN A 109 9.25 3.34 3.21
CA ASN A 109 8.17 3.76 4.11
C ASN A 109 6.79 3.29 3.64
N SER A 110 6.66 2.93 2.37
CA SER A 110 5.40 2.45 1.80
C SER A 110 5.62 1.37 0.73
N GLY A 111 4.58 0.59 0.46
CA GLY A 111 4.57 -0.35 -0.65
C GLY A 111 4.74 0.33 -2.01
N SER A 112 4.24 1.56 -2.17
CA SER A 112 4.40 2.34 -3.39
C SER A 112 5.86 2.70 -3.66
N GLU A 113 6.62 3.08 -2.62
CA GLU A 113 8.06 3.29 -2.75
C GLU A 113 8.80 2.00 -3.07
N ALA A 114 8.41 0.90 -2.45
CA ALA A 114 9.02 -0.41 -2.68
C ALA A 114 8.84 -0.86 -4.13
N THR A 115 7.61 -0.82 -4.65
CA THR A 115 7.32 -1.19 -6.04
C THR A 115 8.00 -0.26 -7.04
N GLN A 116 8.01 1.06 -6.78
CA GLN A 116 8.74 2.02 -7.62
C GLN A 116 10.24 1.72 -7.68
N ARG A 117 10.86 1.36 -6.56
CA ARG A 117 12.28 0.96 -6.53
C ARG A 117 12.51 -0.36 -7.25
N ALA A 118 11.63 -1.35 -7.05
CA ALA A 118 11.72 -2.64 -7.74
C ALA A 118 11.68 -2.47 -9.27
N LEU A 119 10.75 -1.68 -9.80
CA LEU A 119 10.66 -1.38 -11.23
C LEU A 119 11.94 -0.73 -11.77
N ARG A 120 12.51 0.21 -11.02
CA ARG A 120 13.77 0.86 -11.41
C ARG A 120 14.93 -0.11 -11.43
N ILE A 121 15.03 -0.99 -10.44
CA ILE A 121 16.09 -2.01 -10.36
C ILE A 121 15.94 -3.01 -11.50
N ALA A 122 14.72 -3.51 -11.75
CA ALA A 122 14.46 -4.44 -12.85
C ALA A 122 14.87 -3.85 -14.20
N ARG A 123 14.47 -2.62 -14.50
CA ARG A 123 14.85 -1.91 -15.73
C ARG A 123 16.36 -1.70 -15.84
N ALA A 124 17.02 -1.33 -14.75
CA ALA A 124 18.48 -1.13 -14.75
C ALA A 124 19.23 -2.44 -14.98
N ALA A 125 18.77 -3.53 -14.37
CA ALA A 125 19.42 -4.84 -14.50
C ALA A 125 19.23 -5.49 -15.87
N THR A 126 18.08 -5.26 -16.51
CA THR A 126 17.73 -5.88 -17.79
C THR A 126 17.96 -4.99 -19.00
N CYS A 127 18.14 -3.68 -18.80
CA CYS A 127 18.11 -2.66 -19.85
C CYS A 127 16.80 -2.65 -20.66
N ARG A 128 15.72 -3.18 -20.11
CA ARG A 128 14.41 -3.28 -20.74
C ARG A 128 13.44 -2.25 -20.15
N LYS A 129 12.38 -1.91 -20.90
CA LYS A 129 11.45 -0.84 -20.51
C LYS A 129 10.11 -1.34 -20.02
N LYS A 130 9.60 -2.41 -20.65
CA LYS A 130 8.25 -2.90 -20.36
C LYS A 130 8.17 -3.57 -19.00
N ILE A 131 7.03 -3.37 -18.33
CA ILE A 131 6.63 -4.08 -17.11
C ILE A 131 5.30 -4.75 -17.33
N ALA A 132 5.05 -5.83 -16.62
CA ALA A 132 3.76 -6.50 -16.61
C ALA A 132 3.14 -6.42 -15.21
N TYR A 133 1.82 -6.28 -15.16
CA TYR A 133 1.06 -6.30 -13.92
C TYR A 133 -0.32 -6.92 -14.11
N PHE A 134 -0.89 -7.45 -13.04
CA PHE A 134 -2.17 -8.15 -13.12
C PHE A 134 -3.35 -7.20 -13.06
N HIS A 135 -4.35 -7.50 -13.89
CA HIS A 135 -5.67 -6.87 -13.86
C HIS A 135 -6.27 -6.94 -12.45
N GLY A 136 -6.83 -5.84 -11.99
CA GLY A 136 -7.50 -5.76 -10.69
C GLY A 136 -6.58 -5.74 -9.48
N GLY A 137 -5.27 -5.91 -9.62
CA GLY A 137 -4.31 -5.83 -8.52
C GLY A 137 -4.04 -4.39 -8.07
N TRP A 138 -3.71 -4.21 -6.79
CA TRP A 138 -3.13 -2.98 -6.29
C TRP A 138 -1.61 -3.12 -6.24
N HIS A 139 -0.91 -2.25 -6.96
CA HIS A 139 0.55 -2.32 -7.09
C HIS A 139 1.26 -1.05 -6.60
N GLY A 140 0.59 -0.25 -5.80
CA GLY A 140 1.07 1.05 -5.32
C GLY A 140 0.72 2.22 -6.26
N MET A 141 1.18 3.40 -5.90
CA MET A 141 0.86 4.67 -6.59
C MET A 141 1.84 5.00 -7.73
N ASN A 142 2.57 4.01 -8.26
CA ASN A 142 3.45 4.25 -9.39
C ASN A 142 2.64 4.35 -10.70
N GLU A 143 3.01 5.28 -11.56
CA GLU A 143 2.25 5.61 -12.78
C GLU A 143 2.14 4.44 -13.78
N TRP A 144 3.11 3.53 -13.79
CA TRP A 144 3.08 2.38 -14.71
C TRP A 144 1.99 1.36 -14.38
N THR A 145 1.67 1.18 -13.11
CA THR A 145 0.67 0.19 -12.69
C THR A 145 -0.69 0.79 -12.38
N MET A 146 -0.80 2.11 -12.42
CA MET A 146 -2.05 2.83 -12.23
C MET A 146 -2.80 3.10 -13.53
N ASN A 147 -2.20 2.79 -14.68
CA ASN A 147 -2.78 3.02 -15.99
C ASN A 147 -3.91 2.02 -16.32
N LYS A 148 -5.01 2.14 -15.60
CA LYS A 148 -6.19 1.28 -15.71
C LYS A 148 -7.28 2.03 -16.46
N ASP A 149 -7.75 1.47 -17.55
CA ASP A 149 -8.76 2.09 -18.42
C ASP A 149 -10.20 2.00 -17.82
N GLY A 150 -10.41 2.57 -16.62
CA GLY A 150 -11.73 2.62 -16.00
C GLY A 150 -12.27 1.27 -15.54
N GLU A 151 -11.39 0.37 -15.13
CA GLU A 151 -11.74 -0.97 -14.70
C GLU A 151 -12.38 -1.01 -13.32
N ARG A 152 -13.28 -1.95 -13.13
CA ARG A 152 -13.88 -2.22 -11.83
C ARG A 152 -13.14 -3.33 -11.13
N PHE A 153 -12.67 -3.05 -9.93
CA PHE A 153 -12.22 -4.06 -8.99
C PHE A 153 -13.40 -4.41 -8.06
N GLY A 154 -14.14 -5.44 -8.41
CA GLY A 154 -15.39 -5.79 -7.71
C GLY A 154 -16.39 -4.61 -7.71
N LYS A 155 -16.75 -4.11 -6.52
CA LYS A 155 -17.58 -2.91 -6.35
C LYS A 155 -16.79 -1.59 -6.39
N PHE A 156 -15.47 -1.65 -6.41
CA PHE A 156 -14.62 -0.47 -6.42
C PHE A 156 -14.39 -0.03 -7.86
N PHE A 157 -14.79 1.17 -8.15
CA PHE A 157 -14.43 1.86 -9.39
C PHE A 157 -13.02 2.41 -9.23
N VAL A 158 -12.09 1.95 -10.04
CA VAL A 158 -10.81 2.63 -10.21
C VAL A 158 -11.05 3.71 -11.26
N PRO A 159 -11.00 5.00 -10.90
CA PRO A 159 -11.27 6.06 -11.85
C PRO A 159 -10.28 5.97 -13.01
N LYS A 160 -10.72 6.44 -14.19
CA LYS A 160 -9.78 6.77 -15.27
C LYS A 160 -8.73 7.69 -14.68
N GLU A 161 -7.48 7.31 -14.86
CA GLU A 161 -6.39 8.06 -14.27
C GLU A 161 -6.07 9.24 -15.17
N ASP A 162 -6.81 10.31 -14.95
CA ASP A 162 -6.47 11.60 -15.52
C ASP A 162 -5.15 12.08 -14.88
N GLY A 163 -4.20 12.43 -15.71
CA GLY A 163 -2.88 12.89 -15.27
C GLY A 163 -1.73 11.91 -15.53
N ILE A 164 -2.00 10.65 -15.88
CA ILE A 164 -0.95 9.72 -16.27
C ILE A 164 -0.61 9.89 -17.76
N PRO A 165 0.68 10.08 -18.09
CA PRO A 165 1.10 10.23 -19.49
C PRO A 165 0.73 9.00 -20.32
N LYS A 166 0.02 9.22 -21.44
CA LYS A 166 -0.40 8.14 -22.36
C LYS A 166 0.78 7.34 -22.93
N THR A 167 1.97 7.91 -22.94
CA THR A 167 3.21 7.23 -23.37
C THR A 167 3.56 6.04 -22.50
N LEU A 168 3.20 6.05 -21.22
CA LEU A 168 3.47 4.95 -20.30
C LEU A 168 2.66 3.68 -20.62
N LYS A 169 1.52 3.82 -21.31
CA LYS A 169 0.75 2.65 -21.79
C LYS A 169 1.56 1.74 -22.70
N LYS A 170 2.48 2.29 -23.48
CA LYS A 170 3.33 1.52 -24.38
C LYS A 170 4.39 0.68 -23.65
N GLU A 171 4.67 1.04 -22.39
CA GLU A 171 5.65 0.38 -21.55
C GLU A 171 5.02 -0.58 -20.54
N THR A 172 3.70 -0.77 -20.60
CA THR A 172 2.96 -1.61 -19.64
C THR A 172 2.19 -2.70 -20.35
N ILE A 173 2.17 -3.88 -19.74
CA ILE A 173 1.43 -5.05 -20.19
C ILE A 173 0.47 -5.46 -19.09
N LEU A 174 -0.83 -5.41 -19.38
CA LEU A 174 -1.85 -5.85 -18.45
C LEU A 174 -2.06 -7.36 -18.61
N LEU A 175 -1.91 -8.10 -17.50
CA LEU A 175 -2.08 -9.55 -17.46
C LEU A 175 -3.46 -9.91 -16.92
N PRO A 176 -4.15 -10.89 -17.50
CA PRO A 176 -5.37 -11.42 -16.93
C PRO A 176 -5.04 -12.13 -15.61
N TYR A 177 -5.89 -11.88 -14.57
CA TYR A 177 -5.72 -12.52 -13.27
C TYR A 177 -6.33 -13.93 -13.27
N ASN A 178 -5.60 -14.90 -12.72
CA ASN A 178 -6.02 -16.30 -12.62
C ASN A 178 -6.43 -16.93 -13.97
N ASP A 179 -5.67 -16.63 -15.03
CA ASP A 179 -5.87 -17.15 -16.38
C ASP A 179 -4.49 -17.50 -16.98
N ASP A 180 -4.35 -18.70 -17.53
CA ASP A 180 -3.09 -19.21 -18.09
C ASP A 180 -2.60 -18.38 -19.28
N LYS A 181 -3.46 -17.61 -19.94
CA LYS A 181 -3.07 -16.63 -20.95
C LYS A 181 -2.04 -15.62 -20.46
N ALA A 182 -1.97 -15.40 -19.14
CA ALA A 182 -0.94 -14.53 -18.58
C ALA A 182 0.47 -15.05 -18.91
N PHE A 183 0.70 -16.36 -18.87
CA PHE A 183 1.98 -16.97 -19.20
C PHE A 183 2.32 -16.81 -20.68
N GLU A 184 1.35 -16.98 -21.57
CA GLU A 184 1.53 -16.79 -23.02
C GLU A 184 1.93 -15.34 -23.32
N ILE A 185 1.25 -14.37 -22.68
CA ILE A 185 1.54 -12.95 -22.84
C ILE A 185 2.96 -12.63 -22.32
N ILE A 186 3.35 -13.15 -21.17
CA ILE A 186 4.69 -12.96 -20.61
C ILE A 186 5.74 -13.55 -21.56
N GLN A 187 5.53 -14.75 -22.05
CA GLN A 187 6.46 -15.42 -22.98
C GLN A 187 6.62 -14.65 -24.30
N ALA A 188 5.51 -14.18 -24.87
CA ALA A 188 5.50 -13.40 -26.09
C ALA A 188 6.25 -12.06 -25.96
N ASN A 189 6.34 -11.51 -24.75
CA ASN A 189 7.01 -10.24 -24.45
C ASN A 189 8.34 -10.42 -23.68
N SER A 190 8.84 -11.65 -23.54
CA SER A 190 10.00 -11.98 -22.69
C SER A 190 11.26 -11.18 -23.02
N ASN A 191 11.45 -10.78 -24.27
CA ASN A 191 12.62 -9.98 -24.70
C ASN A 191 12.54 -8.50 -24.34
N GLU A 192 11.35 -8.00 -23.99
CA GLU A 192 11.11 -6.58 -23.69
C GLU A 192 10.76 -6.33 -22.21
N LEU A 193 10.38 -7.39 -21.47
CA LEU A 193 10.06 -7.31 -20.04
C LEU A 193 11.30 -7.14 -19.18
N ALA A 194 11.23 -6.14 -18.28
CA ALA A 194 12.26 -5.84 -17.28
C ALA A 194 12.28 -6.82 -16.10
#